data_110b94919a05592a5f4a7ad1cdc6396a
#
_entry.id   110b94919a05592a5f4a7ad1cdc6396a
#
_cell.length_a   1.000
_cell.length_b   1.000
_cell.length_c   1.000
_cell.angle_alpha   90.00
_cell.angle_beta   90.00
_cell.angle_gamma   90.00
#
_symmetry.space_group_name_H-M   'P 1'
#
loop_
_entity.id
_entity.type
_entity.pdbx_description
1 polymer ?
#
loop_
_entity_poly.entity_id
_entity_poly.type
_entity_poly.pdbx_seq_one_letter_code
_entity_poly.pdbx_strand_id
1 'polypeptide(L)'
;ILSRVKAIRYRAPYTTNPDFRKAVNNGEIAYNDIHLSQMAQEVRYGFMGKVDVAILEACEITPDGKVYLTAAGGIAPTIARLADKVIIELNAAHSKNGMGLHDVYEPLDPPYRREIPIFKPSDRIGLPYVQGDPKKIIGVVEVNTPDQARSFTAPDPITDQIGQNVADFLAADMKRGIIPA
;
A
#
# COMPACT_ATOMS: atom_id res chain seq x y z
N ILE A 1 11.31 9.81 -12.68
CA ILE A 1 12.68 10.35 -12.47
C ILE A 1 13.65 9.21 -12.19
N LEU A 2 13.41 8.37 -11.16
CA LEU A 2 14.36 7.31 -10.73
C LEU A 2 14.68 6.31 -11.84
N SER A 3 13.72 5.95 -12.71
CA SER A 3 13.97 5.11 -13.87
C SER A 3 14.91 5.75 -14.88
N ARG A 4 14.79 7.06 -15.09
CA ARG A 4 15.62 7.82 -16.04
C ARG A 4 17.08 7.95 -15.59
N VAL A 5 17.34 7.96 -14.28
CA VAL A 5 18.71 8.02 -13.73
C VAL A 5 19.30 6.64 -13.46
N LYS A 6 18.63 5.56 -13.89
CA LYS A 6 19.05 4.17 -13.70
C LYS A 6 19.31 3.80 -12.23
N ALA A 7 18.61 4.47 -11.32
CA ALA A 7 18.75 4.25 -9.87
C ALA A 7 18.05 2.97 -9.40
N ILE A 8 17.10 2.46 -10.19
CA ILE A 8 16.35 1.26 -9.86
C ILE A 8 16.89 0.09 -10.65
N ARG A 9 17.34 -0.94 -9.94
CA ARG A 9 17.87 -2.18 -10.52
C ARG A 9 16.85 -3.31 -10.51
N TYR A 10 15.88 -3.24 -9.63
CA TYR A 10 14.91 -4.29 -9.39
C TYR A 10 13.54 -3.73 -9.10
N ARG A 11 12.49 -4.37 -9.58
CA ARG A 11 11.09 -4.01 -9.34
C ARG A 11 10.24 -5.25 -9.08
N ALA A 12 9.45 -5.19 -8.04
CA ALA A 12 8.35 -6.09 -7.73
C ALA A 12 7.23 -5.28 -7.00
N PRO A 13 6.00 -5.70 -7.08
CA PRO A 13 5.47 -6.72 -7.96
C PRO A 13 5.18 -6.14 -9.34
N TYR A 14 4.26 -5.28 -9.53
CA TYR A 14 3.86 -4.80 -10.85
C TYR A 14 3.99 -3.26 -10.96
N THR A 15 3.98 -2.72 -12.14
CA THR A 15 4.08 -1.27 -12.34
C THR A 15 3.11 -0.73 -13.38
N THR A 16 2.46 0.39 -13.03
CA THR A 16 1.61 1.16 -13.95
C THR A 16 2.41 2.18 -14.75
N ASN A 17 3.61 2.55 -14.29
CA ASN A 17 4.42 3.60 -14.90
C ASN A 17 4.98 3.12 -16.27
N PRO A 18 4.71 3.86 -17.38
CA PRO A 18 5.16 3.45 -18.71
C PRO A 18 6.69 3.39 -18.88
N ASP A 19 7.41 4.33 -18.25
CA ASP A 19 8.88 4.38 -18.32
C ASP A 19 9.48 3.13 -17.65
N PHE A 20 8.92 2.71 -16.53
CA PHE A 20 9.32 1.47 -15.85
C PHE A 20 9.05 0.23 -16.71
N ARG A 21 7.86 0.13 -17.29
CA ARG A 21 7.52 -1.00 -18.16
C ARG A 21 8.47 -1.09 -19.35
N LYS A 22 8.81 0.05 -19.95
CA LYS A 22 9.78 0.09 -21.03
C LYS A 22 11.15 -0.39 -20.59
N ALA A 23 11.64 0.09 -19.44
CA ALA A 23 12.93 -0.31 -18.90
C ALA A 23 12.98 -1.80 -18.54
N VAL A 24 11.91 -2.35 -17.98
CA VAL A 24 11.78 -3.81 -17.72
C VAL A 24 11.80 -4.60 -19.02
N ASN A 25 11.01 -4.19 -20.02
CA ASN A 25 10.94 -4.88 -21.32
C ASN A 25 12.26 -4.82 -22.08
N ASN A 26 13.07 -3.79 -21.86
CA ASN A 26 14.41 -3.65 -22.43
C ASN A 26 15.49 -4.42 -21.62
N GLY A 27 15.14 -5.06 -20.51
CA GLY A 27 16.11 -5.76 -19.65
C GLY A 27 17.00 -4.83 -18.81
N GLU A 28 16.64 -3.55 -18.70
CA GLU A 28 17.40 -2.56 -17.92
C GLU A 28 17.12 -2.66 -16.42
N ILE A 29 15.94 -3.18 -16.06
CA ILE A 29 15.49 -3.38 -14.68
C ILE A 29 15.06 -4.83 -14.54
N ALA A 30 15.60 -5.54 -13.55
CA ALA A 30 15.15 -6.87 -13.20
C ALA A 30 13.71 -6.78 -12.62
N TYR A 31 12.86 -7.69 -13.04
CA TYR A 31 11.45 -7.70 -12.65
C TYR A 31 11.06 -9.07 -12.09
N ASN A 32 10.31 -9.05 -11.01
CA ASN A 32 9.69 -10.22 -10.44
C ASN A 32 8.18 -10.05 -10.40
N ASP A 33 7.48 -10.94 -11.11
CA ASP A 33 6.03 -11.00 -11.07
C ASP A 33 5.60 -11.83 -9.85
N ILE A 34 5.10 -11.14 -8.84
CA ILE A 34 4.71 -11.72 -7.56
C ILE A 34 3.35 -11.18 -7.14
N HIS A 35 2.53 -12.02 -6.54
CA HIS A 35 1.29 -11.56 -5.93
C HIS A 35 1.54 -10.60 -4.77
N LEU A 36 0.80 -9.50 -4.72
CA LEU A 36 0.88 -8.52 -3.63
C LEU A 36 0.72 -9.17 -2.25
N SER A 37 -0.16 -10.17 -2.14
CA SER A 37 -0.40 -10.90 -0.90
C SER A 37 0.81 -11.69 -0.41
N GLN A 38 1.76 -12.02 -1.28
CA GLN A 38 2.97 -12.77 -0.95
C GLN A 38 4.16 -11.86 -0.69
N MET A 39 4.13 -10.62 -1.20
CA MET A 39 5.27 -9.71 -1.17
C MET A 39 5.84 -9.50 0.24
N ALA A 40 4.99 -9.27 1.24
CA ALA A 40 5.43 -9.07 2.62
C ALA A 40 6.13 -10.31 3.18
N GLN A 41 5.61 -11.50 2.89
CA GLN A 41 6.19 -12.78 3.32
C GLN A 41 7.55 -13.03 2.65
N GLU A 42 7.68 -12.77 1.36
CA GLU A 42 8.93 -12.91 0.61
C GLU A 42 10.03 -12.01 1.18
N VAL A 43 9.67 -10.77 1.54
CA VAL A 43 10.61 -9.86 2.21
C VAL A 43 11.00 -10.37 3.59
N ARG A 44 10.04 -10.88 4.40
CA ARG A 44 10.32 -11.43 5.74
C ARG A 44 11.20 -12.67 5.70
N TYR A 45 11.06 -13.50 4.69
CA TYR A 45 11.88 -14.70 4.49
C TYR A 45 13.27 -14.39 3.90
N GLY A 46 13.53 -13.15 3.51
CA GLY A 46 14.81 -12.73 2.97
C GLY A 46 15.01 -13.03 1.50
N PHE A 47 14.01 -13.55 0.78
CA PHE A 47 14.13 -13.85 -0.66
C PHE A 47 14.35 -12.60 -1.50
N MET A 48 13.92 -11.45 -1.01
CA MET A 48 14.17 -10.14 -1.64
C MET A 48 15.47 -9.47 -1.19
N GLY A 49 16.26 -10.16 -0.36
CA GLY A 49 17.46 -9.62 0.25
C GLY A 49 17.19 -8.75 1.48
N LYS A 50 18.26 -8.17 2.02
CA LYS A 50 18.19 -7.30 3.19
C LYS A 50 17.62 -5.93 2.83
N VAL A 51 16.84 -5.36 3.73
CA VAL A 51 16.35 -3.98 3.63
C VAL A 51 17.24 -3.08 4.47
N ASP A 52 18.19 -2.38 3.84
CA ASP A 52 19.07 -1.46 4.54
C ASP A 52 18.35 -0.15 4.87
N VAL A 53 17.60 0.39 3.93
CA VAL A 53 16.82 1.63 4.09
C VAL A 53 15.42 1.44 3.54
N ALA A 54 14.41 1.75 4.35
CA ALA A 54 13.03 1.88 3.92
C ALA A 54 12.68 3.35 3.72
N ILE A 55 11.91 3.65 2.68
CA ILE A 55 11.30 4.96 2.46
C ILE A 55 9.78 4.77 2.55
N LEU A 56 9.14 5.50 3.47
CA LEU A 56 7.70 5.41 3.70
C LEU A 56 7.05 6.75 3.44
N GLU A 57 6.00 6.76 2.64
CA GLU A 57 5.14 7.92 2.50
C GLU A 57 4.14 7.99 3.65
N ALA A 58 3.99 9.16 4.25
CA ALA A 58 3.09 9.40 5.37
C ALA A 58 2.41 10.76 5.25
N CYS A 59 1.22 10.88 5.83
CA CYS A 59 0.55 12.17 6.01
C CYS A 59 0.82 12.78 7.40
N GLU A 60 1.30 11.97 8.35
CA GLU A 60 1.69 12.43 9.69
C GLU A 60 2.68 11.45 10.32
N ILE A 61 3.54 11.99 11.20
CA ILE A 61 4.43 11.22 12.05
C ILE A 61 4.47 11.84 13.45
N THR A 62 4.52 11.01 14.46
CA THR A 62 4.63 11.44 15.85
C THR A 62 6.02 11.16 16.44
N PRO A 63 6.43 11.87 17.51
CA PRO A 63 7.74 11.67 18.13
C PRO A 63 7.99 10.26 18.68
N ASP A 64 6.92 9.53 19.02
CA ASP A 64 6.98 8.12 19.47
C ASP A 64 6.97 7.12 18.31
N GLY A 65 7.13 7.59 17.07
CA GLY A 65 7.30 6.76 15.89
C GLY A 65 6.03 6.21 15.27
N LYS A 66 4.86 6.75 15.55
CA LYS A 66 3.64 6.40 14.83
C LYS A 66 3.65 7.07 13.46
N VAL A 67 3.63 6.27 12.43
CA VAL A 67 3.63 6.71 11.03
C VAL A 67 2.24 6.49 10.45
N TYR A 68 1.51 7.56 10.20
CA TYR A 68 0.19 7.52 9.57
C TYR A 68 0.38 7.58 8.06
N LEU A 69 0.10 6.47 7.41
CA LEU A 69 0.30 6.32 5.97
C LEU A 69 -0.70 7.16 5.18
N THR A 70 -0.33 7.48 3.94
CA THR A 70 -1.26 7.99 2.92
C THR A 70 -2.14 6.85 2.40
N ALA A 71 -2.80 7.01 1.25
CA ALA A 71 -3.56 5.91 0.62
C ALA A 71 -2.66 4.71 0.22
N ALA A 72 -1.35 4.90 0.13
CA ALA A 72 -0.38 3.90 -0.33
C ALA A 72 0.23 3.11 0.85
N GLY A 73 -0.54 2.24 1.48
CA GLY A 73 -0.07 1.41 2.61
C GLY A 73 0.92 0.32 2.22
N GLY A 74 0.57 -0.49 1.23
CA GLY A 74 1.42 -1.57 0.72
C GLY A 74 1.97 -2.49 1.82
N ILE A 75 3.28 -2.77 1.75
CA ILE A 75 4.01 -3.57 2.75
C ILE A 75 4.77 -2.69 3.77
N ALA A 76 4.36 -1.45 3.95
CA ALA A 76 5.03 -0.48 4.83
C ALA A 76 5.31 -1.02 6.24
N PRO A 77 4.40 -1.73 6.93
CA PRO A 77 4.70 -2.28 8.26
C PRO A 77 5.88 -3.25 8.24
N THR A 78 5.92 -4.13 7.26
CA THR A 78 6.99 -5.13 7.11
C THR A 78 8.34 -4.48 6.85
N ILE A 79 8.43 -3.55 5.89
CA ILE A 79 9.71 -2.91 5.56
C ILE A 79 10.18 -1.96 6.67
N ALA A 80 9.27 -1.26 7.35
CA ALA A 80 9.60 -0.41 8.50
C ALA A 80 10.25 -1.22 9.63
N ARG A 81 9.72 -2.42 9.89
CA ARG A 81 10.24 -3.31 10.92
C ARG A 81 11.60 -3.91 10.57
N LEU A 82 11.76 -4.34 9.31
CA LEU A 82 12.95 -5.07 8.87
C LEU A 82 14.12 -4.17 8.48
N ALA A 83 13.87 -2.94 8.04
CA ALA A 83 14.92 -2.02 7.65
C ALA A 83 15.85 -1.66 8.81
N ASP A 84 17.14 -1.46 8.50
CA ASP A 84 18.11 -0.89 9.47
C ASP A 84 17.81 0.59 9.72
N LYS A 85 17.40 1.31 8.69
CA LYS A 85 17.09 2.75 8.70
C LYS A 85 15.79 3.05 7.98
N VAL A 86 15.11 4.11 8.40
CA VAL A 86 13.84 4.55 7.80
C VAL A 86 13.94 6.03 7.47
N ILE A 87 13.47 6.38 6.29
CA ILE A 87 13.23 7.77 5.87
C ILE A 87 11.74 7.94 5.69
N ILE A 88 11.18 9.00 6.22
CA ILE A 88 9.77 9.34 6.05
C ILE A 88 9.65 10.44 4.99
N GLU A 89 8.87 10.18 3.95
CA GLU A 89 8.37 11.18 3.02
C GLU A 89 7.05 11.71 3.55
N LEU A 90 7.10 12.87 4.20
CA LEU A 90 5.91 13.51 4.78
C LEU A 90 5.21 14.32 3.70
N ASN A 91 4.12 13.80 3.17
CA ASN A 91 3.43 14.37 2.02
C ASN A 91 2.23 15.24 2.43
N ALA A 92 2.40 16.54 2.38
CA ALA A 92 1.39 17.54 2.74
C ALA A 92 0.20 17.60 1.75
N ALA A 93 0.31 17.00 0.56
CA ALA A 93 -0.81 16.92 -0.38
C ALA A 93 -1.92 15.97 0.11
N HIS A 94 -1.60 15.06 1.04
CA HIS A 94 -2.56 14.14 1.62
C HIS A 94 -3.18 14.70 2.89
N SER A 95 -4.50 14.63 2.96
CA SER A 95 -5.25 15.12 4.13
C SER A 95 -4.99 14.28 5.37
N LYS A 96 -4.72 14.94 6.49
CA LYS A 96 -4.68 14.31 7.82
C LYS A 96 -6.03 13.72 8.25
N ASN A 97 -7.14 14.08 7.60
CA ASN A 97 -8.44 13.46 7.85
C ASN A 97 -8.47 11.97 7.51
N GLY A 98 -7.51 11.48 6.72
CA GLY A 98 -7.29 10.07 6.46
C GLY A 98 -6.63 9.29 7.60
N MET A 99 -6.12 9.97 8.64
CA MET A 99 -5.55 9.32 9.81
C MET A 99 -6.60 8.41 10.49
N GLY A 100 -6.24 7.16 10.68
CA GLY A 100 -7.15 6.19 11.28
C GLY A 100 -8.00 5.39 10.30
N LEU A 101 -7.94 5.64 8.99
CA LEU A 101 -8.60 4.82 7.98
C LEU A 101 -7.92 3.45 7.78
N HIS A 102 -6.62 3.39 8.01
CA HIS A 102 -5.88 2.13 7.93
C HIS A 102 -6.19 1.21 9.12
N ASP A 103 -6.13 -0.07 8.87
CA ASP A 103 -6.15 -1.14 9.86
C ASP A 103 -4.89 -1.99 9.63
N VAL A 104 -3.76 -1.51 10.18
CA VAL A 104 -2.44 -2.08 9.94
C VAL A 104 -2.27 -3.34 10.76
N TYR A 105 -2.21 -4.48 10.09
CA TYR A 105 -2.03 -5.78 10.70
C TYR A 105 -1.03 -6.62 9.90
N GLU A 106 -0.06 -7.21 10.58
CA GLU A 106 0.86 -8.19 10.00
C GLU A 106 0.46 -9.59 10.48
N PRO A 107 -0.12 -10.43 9.62
CA PRO A 107 -0.42 -11.82 10.00
C PRO A 107 0.88 -12.61 10.24
N LEU A 108 0.79 -13.59 11.12
CA LEU A 108 1.89 -14.52 11.33
C LEU A 108 2.18 -15.31 10.05
N ASP A 109 3.43 -15.66 9.86
CA ASP A 109 3.83 -16.53 8.75
C ASP A 109 3.50 -18.02 9.02
N PRO A 110 3.33 -18.85 7.98
CA PRO A 110 3.23 -20.28 8.15
C PRO A 110 4.45 -20.86 8.90
N PRO A 111 4.28 -21.87 9.74
CA PRO A 111 3.04 -22.59 10.06
C PRO A 111 2.18 -21.93 11.16
N TYR A 112 2.57 -20.77 11.66
CA TYR A 112 1.95 -20.10 12.80
C TYR A 112 0.78 -19.20 12.43
N ARG A 113 0.44 -19.11 11.14
CA ARG A 113 -0.68 -18.32 10.66
C ARG A 113 -1.99 -18.80 11.29
N ARG A 114 -2.78 -17.85 11.77
CA ARG A 114 -4.08 -18.07 12.38
C ARG A 114 -5.15 -17.32 11.63
N GLU A 115 -6.38 -17.64 11.92
CA GLU A 115 -7.54 -16.91 11.44
C GLU A 115 -7.45 -15.43 11.85
N ILE A 116 -7.85 -14.56 10.95
CA ILE A 116 -7.98 -13.14 11.24
C ILE A 116 -9.30 -12.96 12.00
N PRO A 117 -9.30 -12.41 13.23
CA PRO A 117 -10.49 -12.35 14.08
C PRO A 117 -11.42 -11.21 13.66
N ILE A 118 -11.98 -11.29 12.46
CA ILE A 118 -13.01 -10.38 11.95
C ILE A 118 -14.33 -11.13 11.99
N PHE A 119 -15.22 -10.71 12.90
CA PHE A 119 -16.55 -11.30 13.12
C PHE A 119 -17.68 -10.37 12.71
N LYS A 120 -17.41 -9.06 12.62
CA LYS A 120 -18.36 -8.02 12.23
C LYS A 120 -17.73 -7.10 11.18
N PRO A 121 -18.52 -6.49 10.31
CA PRO A 121 -17.99 -5.54 9.30
C PRO A 121 -17.21 -4.36 9.87
N SER A 122 -17.48 -3.98 11.11
CA SER A 122 -16.83 -2.86 11.81
C SER A 122 -15.60 -3.26 12.63
N ASP A 123 -15.24 -4.56 12.67
CA ASP A 123 -14.12 -5.01 13.48
C ASP A 123 -12.79 -4.47 12.90
N ARG A 124 -11.96 -4.05 13.82
CA ARG A 124 -10.58 -3.62 13.54
C ARG A 124 -9.64 -4.51 14.35
N ILE A 125 -8.61 -5.01 13.68
CA ILE A 125 -7.68 -5.99 14.25
C ILE A 125 -6.27 -5.44 14.44
N GLY A 126 -5.98 -4.33 13.80
CA GLY A 126 -4.67 -3.70 13.79
C GLY A 126 -4.68 -2.28 14.36
N LEU A 127 -3.67 -1.53 13.98
CA LEU A 127 -3.46 -0.15 14.37
C LEU A 127 -3.77 0.80 13.21
N PRO A 128 -4.20 2.04 13.47
CA PRO A 128 -4.42 3.03 12.41
C PRO A 128 -3.11 3.62 11.87
N TYR A 129 -1.97 3.12 12.29
CA TYR A 129 -0.63 3.59 11.90
C TYR A 129 0.35 2.42 11.84
N VAL A 130 1.49 2.64 11.21
CA VAL A 130 2.66 1.77 11.34
C VAL A 130 3.46 2.22 12.55
N GLN A 131 3.69 1.32 13.50
CA GLN A 131 4.58 1.60 14.62
C GLN A 131 6.02 1.42 14.16
N GLY A 132 6.70 2.53 13.94
CA GLY A 132 8.13 2.57 13.67
C GLY A 132 8.96 2.63 14.97
N ASP A 133 10.23 2.27 14.85
CA ASP A 133 11.23 2.53 15.89
C ASP A 133 11.82 3.94 15.64
N PRO A 134 11.61 4.93 16.54
CA PRO A 134 12.17 6.27 16.38
C PRO A 134 13.67 6.31 16.16
N LYS A 135 14.42 5.34 16.72
CA LYS A 135 15.88 5.24 16.58
C LYS A 135 16.32 4.88 15.17
N LYS A 136 15.45 4.25 14.38
CA LYS A 136 15.72 3.91 12.98
C LYS A 136 15.36 5.04 12.03
N ILE A 137 14.54 6.00 12.45
CA ILE A 137 14.11 7.11 11.61
C ILE A 137 15.24 8.14 11.51
N ILE A 138 15.93 8.14 10.38
CA ILE A 138 17.11 8.96 10.15
C ILE A 138 16.81 10.28 9.43
N GLY A 139 15.60 10.46 8.94
CA GLY A 139 15.18 11.69 8.27
C GLY A 139 13.70 11.73 7.96
N VAL A 140 13.18 12.94 7.93
CA VAL A 140 11.84 13.27 7.44
C VAL A 140 12.02 14.28 6.31
N VAL A 141 11.45 13.98 5.14
CA VAL A 141 11.49 14.85 3.96
C VAL A 141 10.08 15.32 3.69
N GLU A 142 9.85 16.61 3.79
CA GLU A 142 8.56 17.21 3.49
C GLU A 142 8.39 17.39 1.98
N VAL A 143 7.28 16.91 1.47
CA VAL A 143 6.87 17.01 0.07
C VAL A 143 5.41 17.48 -0.03
N ASN A 144 5.03 17.99 -1.18
CA ASN A 144 3.65 18.34 -1.49
C ASN A 144 3.33 17.88 -2.92
N THR A 145 3.23 16.56 -3.08
CA THR A 145 3.04 15.94 -4.38
C THR A 145 1.72 15.19 -4.38
N PRO A 146 0.75 15.56 -5.23
CA PRO A 146 -0.50 14.84 -5.32
C PRO A 146 -0.30 13.45 -5.90
N ASP A 147 -1.24 12.54 -5.59
CA ASP A 147 -1.25 11.20 -6.16
C ASP A 147 -1.23 11.22 -7.69
N GLN A 148 -0.38 10.40 -8.27
CA GLN A 148 -0.33 10.16 -9.71
C GLN A 148 -1.25 9.00 -10.09
N ALA A 149 -2.49 9.03 -9.61
CA ALA A 149 -3.49 8.04 -9.95
C ALA A 149 -3.86 8.15 -11.45
N ARG A 150 -4.20 7.00 -12.03
CA ARG A 150 -4.77 7.02 -13.39
C ARG A 150 -6.12 7.70 -13.35
N SER A 151 -6.34 8.59 -14.31
CA SER A 151 -7.69 9.09 -14.58
C SER A 151 -8.60 7.94 -15.02
N PHE A 152 -9.80 7.92 -14.50
CA PHE A 152 -10.84 7.02 -15.03
C PHE A 152 -11.18 7.43 -16.46
N THR A 153 -11.42 6.43 -17.30
CA THR A 153 -12.02 6.69 -18.62
C THR A 153 -13.41 7.28 -18.42
N ALA A 154 -13.77 8.26 -19.23
CA ALA A 154 -15.13 8.79 -19.20
C ALA A 154 -16.14 7.65 -19.43
N PRO A 155 -17.26 7.63 -18.68
CA PRO A 155 -18.30 6.63 -18.89
C PRO A 155 -18.82 6.66 -20.34
N ASP A 156 -19.18 5.51 -20.83
CA ASP A 156 -19.89 5.32 -22.09
C ASP A 156 -21.19 4.54 -21.83
N PRO A 157 -22.11 4.45 -22.81
CA PRO A 157 -23.38 3.76 -22.61
C PRO A 157 -23.28 2.30 -22.14
N ILE A 158 -22.16 1.62 -22.47
CA ILE A 158 -21.94 0.24 -22.05
C ILE A 158 -21.53 0.20 -20.58
N THR A 159 -20.59 1.03 -20.19
CA THR A 159 -20.12 1.11 -18.79
C THR A 159 -21.21 1.64 -17.87
N ASP A 160 -22.05 2.57 -18.33
CA ASP A 160 -23.22 3.05 -17.59
C ASP A 160 -24.23 1.92 -17.37
N GLN A 161 -24.51 1.12 -18.39
CA GLN A 161 -25.41 -0.03 -18.25
C GLN A 161 -24.85 -1.09 -17.30
N ILE A 162 -23.54 -1.35 -17.34
CA ILE A 162 -22.87 -2.25 -16.38
C ILE A 162 -23.04 -1.71 -14.96
N GLY A 163 -22.79 -0.42 -14.75
CA GLY A 163 -22.97 0.24 -13.47
C GLY A 163 -24.39 0.14 -12.95
N GLN A 164 -25.38 0.37 -13.83
CA GLN A 164 -26.80 0.26 -13.48
C GLN A 164 -27.17 -1.18 -13.07
N ASN A 165 -26.70 -2.17 -13.81
CA ASN A 165 -26.97 -3.58 -13.50
C ASN A 165 -26.42 -3.97 -12.11
N VAL A 166 -25.23 -3.49 -11.76
CA VAL A 166 -24.65 -3.71 -10.43
C VAL A 166 -25.46 -3.00 -9.35
N ALA A 167 -25.84 -1.74 -9.57
CA ALA A 167 -26.66 -0.98 -8.63
C ALA A 167 -28.01 -1.65 -8.37
N ASP A 168 -28.69 -2.11 -9.42
CA ASP A 168 -29.97 -2.81 -9.31
C ASP A 168 -29.85 -4.12 -8.55
N PHE A 169 -28.79 -4.88 -8.81
CA PHE A 169 -28.50 -6.12 -8.08
C PHE A 169 -28.31 -5.85 -6.58
N LEU A 170 -27.45 -4.88 -6.23
CA LEU A 170 -27.21 -4.52 -4.83
C LEU A 170 -28.49 -4.00 -4.15
N ALA A 171 -29.24 -3.13 -4.82
CA ALA A 171 -30.50 -2.62 -4.28
C ALA A 171 -31.55 -3.73 -4.03
N ALA A 172 -31.58 -4.74 -4.89
CA ALA A 172 -32.44 -5.91 -4.67
C ALA A 172 -32.02 -6.71 -3.43
N ASP A 173 -30.70 -6.92 -3.23
CA ASP A 173 -30.18 -7.63 -2.08
C ASP A 173 -30.33 -6.86 -0.77
N MET A 174 -30.21 -5.53 -0.80
CA MET A 174 -30.54 -4.68 0.34
C MET A 174 -32.02 -4.81 0.74
N LYS A 175 -32.96 -4.77 -0.23
CA LYS A 175 -34.40 -4.99 0.02
C LYS A 175 -34.71 -6.36 0.59
N ARG A 176 -33.91 -7.37 0.25
CA ARG A 176 -34.03 -8.75 0.76
C ARG A 176 -33.32 -8.94 2.13
N GLY A 177 -32.62 -7.93 2.63
CA GLY A 177 -31.87 -7.99 3.87
C GLY A 177 -30.63 -8.88 3.82
N ILE A 178 -30.12 -9.17 2.61
CA ILE A 178 -28.90 -9.96 2.40
C ILE A 178 -27.65 -9.12 2.71
N ILE A 179 -27.68 -7.86 2.30
CA ILE A 179 -26.65 -6.87 2.62
C ILE A 179 -27.26 -5.70 3.39
N PRO A 180 -26.52 -5.08 4.33
CA PRO A 180 -27.00 -3.93 5.09
C PRO A 180 -27.21 -2.70 4.19
N ALA A 181 -28.14 -1.85 4.57
CA ALA A 181 -28.43 -0.58 3.89
C ALA A 181 -27.38 0.49 4.23
#